data_fe2f21d15174610436104fcd119ede9c
#
_entry.id   fe2f21d15174610436104fcd119ede9c
#
_cell.length_a   1.000
_cell.length_b   1.000
_cell.length_c   1.000
_cell.angle_alpha   90.00
_cell.angle_beta   90.00
_cell.angle_gamma   90.00
#
_symmetry.space_group_name_H-M   'P 1'
#
loop_
_entity.id
_entity.type
_entity.pdbx_description
1 polymer ?
#
loop_
_entity_poly.entity_id
_entity_poly.type
_entity_poly.pdbx_seq_one_letter_code
_entity_poly.pdbx_strand_id
1 'polypeptide(L)'
;MIAVFVVQNPFVTMALKATIYKAQLQLADMDRNVYADPGMTIARHPSETDERMMVRVLALALNWPADTSEGTLELAKDMWEPDEPALWHKNFSDEILHWIEVGQPDDKRLMKACGRARKVSLYAFQSSTPVWWSGIETKLTRAHNLTVWQIPTEQSQALATLTQRTMQLQFTVQDGTAWINDGE
;
A
#
# COMPACT_ATOMS: atom_id res chain seq x y z
N MET A 1 -43.54 17.03 -39.49
CA MET A 1 -42.51 15.98 -39.42
C MET A 1 -41.25 16.63 -38.81
N ILE A 2 -40.92 16.35 -37.56
CA ILE A 2 -39.79 16.98 -36.85
C ILE A 2 -38.69 15.91 -36.77
N ALA A 3 -37.55 16.17 -37.42
CA ALA A 3 -36.38 15.32 -37.34
C ALA A 3 -35.58 15.66 -36.08
N VAL A 4 -35.47 14.74 -35.14
CA VAL A 4 -34.61 14.86 -33.94
C VAL A 4 -33.26 14.24 -34.26
N PHE A 5 -32.21 15.08 -34.37
CA PHE A 5 -30.85 14.62 -34.48
C PHE A 5 -30.31 14.34 -33.07
N VAL A 6 -30.10 13.06 -32.76
CA VAL A 6 -29.35 12.65 -31.57
C VAL A 6 -27.87 12.75 -31.90
N VAL A 7 -27.22 13.80 -31.38
CA VAL A 7 -25.76 13.92 -31.46
C VAL A 7 -25.17 12.98 -30.41
N GLN A 8 -24.61 11.86 -30.82
CA GLN A 8 -23.73 11.05 -29.97
C GLN A 8 -22.47 11.87 -29.74
N ASN A 9 -22.34 12.41 -28.53
CA ASN A 9 -21.04 12.88 -28.05
C ASN A 9 -20.16 11.65 -27.81
N PRO A 10 -19.07 11.45 -28.56
CA PRO A 10 -18.09 10.43 -28.18
C PRO A 10 -17.38 10.94 -26.91
N PHE A 11 -17.84 10.48 -25.75
CA PHE A 11 -16.98 10.54 -24.58
C PHE A 11 -15.74 9.72 -24.90
N VAL A 12 -14.68 10.39 -25.33
CA VAL A 12 -13.34 9.83 -25.30
C VAL A 12 -13.00 9.65 -23.83
N THR A 13 -13.28 8.48 -23.31
CA THR A 13 -12.75 8.03 -22.04
C THR A 13 -11.24 7.95 -22.25
N MET A 14 -10.54 9.03 -21.93
CA MET A 14 -9.07 8.98 -21.85
C MET A 14 -8.77 7.96 -20.75
N ALA A 15 -8.36 6.76 -21.17
CA ALA A 15 -7.90 5.75 -20.23
C ALA A 15 -6.78 6.37 -19.39
N LEU A 16 -7.00 6.44 -18.08
CA LEU A 16 -5.99 6.92 -17.14
C LEU A 16 -4.74 6.05 -17.31
N LYS A 17 -3.63 6.64 -17.68
CA LYS A 17 -2.39 5.91 -17.95
C LYS A 17 -1.54 5.83 -16.68
N ALA A 18 -1.26 4.63 -16.22
CA ALA A 18 -0.33 4.41 -15.12
C ALA A 18 1.08 4.93 -15.45
N THR A 19 1.74 5.46 -14.44
CA THR A 19 3.17 5.69 -14.47
C THR A 19 3.88 4.48 -13.89
N ILE A 20 4.73 3.84 -14.69
CA ILE A 20 5.43 2.61 -14.26
C ILE A 20 6.75 2.95 -13.60
N TYR A 21 6.96 2.39 -12.41
CA TYR A 21 8.19 2.42 -11.64
C TYR A 21 8.70 0.99 -11.45
N LYS A 22 10.00 0.84 -11.26
CA LYS A 22 10.63 -0.43 -10.88
C LYS A 22 11.42 -0.21 -9.59
N ALA A 23 11.32 -1.13 -8.67
CA ALA A 23 12.12 -1.11 -7.46
C ALA A 23 12.74 -2.49 -7.22
N GLN A 24 14.02 -2.49 -6.88
CA GLN A 24 14.75 -3.61 -6.33
C GLN A 24 15.05 -3.29 -4.89
N LEU A 25 14.62 -4.15 -3.96
CA LEU A 25 14.89 -3.98 -2.54
C LEU A 25 16.00 -4.92 -2.11
N GLN A 26 16.86 -4.44 -1.21
CA GLN A 26 17.76 -5.26 -0.41
C GLN A 26 17.26 -5.17 1.03
N LEU A 27 16.57 -6.21 1.48
CA LEU A 27 15.92 -6.24 2.78
C LEU A 27 16.75 -7.04 3.80
N ALA A 28 17.08 -6.40 4.90
CA ALA A 28 17.70 -7.01 6.08
C ALA A 28 16.89 -6.63 7.33
N ASP A 29 15.90 -7.44 7.67
CA ASP A 29 15.11 -7.28 8.90
C ASP A 29 15.69 -8.20 9.98
N MET A 30 16.51 -7.62 10.87
CA MET A 30 17.20 -8.35 11.91
C MET A 30 16.26 -8.75 13.05
N ASP A 31 15.20 -7.97 13.28
CA ASP A 31 14.22 -8.23 14.34
C ASP A 31 13.38 -9.49 14.04
N ARG A 32 13.08 -9.73 12.77
CA ARG A 32 12.32 -10.89 12.32
C ARG A 32 13.19 -11.98 11.68
N ASN A 33 14.50 -11.75 11.54
CA ASN A 33 15.45 -12.61 10.82
C ASN A 33 15.00 -12.88 9.36
N VAL A 34 14.60 -11.80 8.65
CA VAL A 34 14.14 -11.85 7.25
C VAL A 34 15.16 -11.16 6.37
N TYR A 35 15.71 -11.89 5.41
CA TYR A 35 16.65 -11.38 4.41
C TYR A 35 16.12 -11.74 3.02
N ALA A 36 15.95 -10.73 2.16
CA ALA A 36 15.37 -10.93 0.83
C ALA A 36 15.75 -9.79 -0.12
N ASP A 37 15.75 -10.10 -1.41
CA ASP A 37 16.02 -9.13 -2.47
C ASP A 37 14.85 -9.07 -3.47
N PRO A 38 13.63 -8.69 -3.06
CA PRO A 38 12.49 -8.66 -3.96
C PRO A 38 12.59 -7.53 -4.99
N GLY A 39 12.29 -7.88 -6.25
CA GLY A 39 12.05 -6.91 -7.30
C GLY A 39 10.56 -6.71 -7.54
N MET A 40 10.14 -5.48 -7.84
CA MET A 40 8.74 -5.18 -8.11
C MET A 40 8.56 -4.16 -9.23
N THR A 41 7.41 -4.24 -9.88
CA THR A 41 6.91 -3.23 -10.81
C THR A 41 5.69 -2.55 -10.20
N ILE A 42 5.74 -1.23 -10.11
CA ILE A 42 4.70 -0.43 -9.46
C ILE A 42 3.97 0.37 -10.53
N ALA A 43 2.68 0.09 -10.71
CA ALA A 43 1.80 0.90 -11.55
C ALA A 43 1.18 2.01 -10.70
N ARG A 44 1.84 3.17 -10.63
CA ARG A 44 1.34 4.32 -9.87
C ARG A 44 0.11 4.90 -10.56
N HIS A 45 -0.98 5.04 -9.81
CA HIS A 45 -2.18 5.70 -10.29
C HIS A 45 -1.91 7.20 -10.54
N PRO A 46 -2.52 7.84 -11.56
CA PRO A 46 -2.33 9.28 -11.84
C PRO A 46 -2.64 10.21 -10.67
N SER A 47 -3.57 9.81 -9.79
CA SER A 47 -3.93 10.55 -8.58
C SER A 47 -3.13 10.15 -7.35
N GLU A 48 -2.20 9.19 -7.47
CA GLU A 48 -1.34 8.76 -6.36
C GLU A 48 -0.11 9.67 -6.27
N THR A 49 0.21 10.14 -5.07
CA THR A 49 1.44 10.89 -4.80
C THR A 49 2.65 9.96 -4.73
N ASP A 50 3.85 10.50 -4.98
CA ASP A 50 5.10 9.74 -4.78
C ASP A 50 5.24 9.29 -3.33
N GLU A 51 4.84 10.13 -2.37
CA GLU A 51 4.84 9.82 -0.95
C GLU A 51 4.00 8.56 -0.65
N ARG A 52 2.74 8.49 -1.15
CA ARG A 52 1.89 7.33 -0.93
C ARG A 52 2.46 6.08 -1.59
N MET A 53 2.96 6.19 -2.81
CA MET A 53 3.62 5.08 -3.51
C MET A 53 4.80 4.54 -2.70
N MET A 54 5.65 5.42 -2.17
CA MET A 54 6.81 5.01 -1.38
C MET A 54 6.42 4.42 -0.03
N VAL A 55 5.32 4.87 0.58
CA VAL A 55 4.75 4.22 1.76
C VAL A 55 4.26 2.79 1.44
N ARG A 56 3.74 2.53 0.23
CA ARG A 56 3.41 1.16 -0.20
C ARG A 56 4.66 0.29 -0.31
N VAL A 57 5.76 0.84 -0.83
CA VAL A 57 7.06 0.13 -0.90
C VAL A 57 7.59 -0.17 0.51
N LEU A 58 7.53 0.79 1.42
CA LEU A 58 7.87 0.60 2.83
C LEU A 58 7.00 -0.50 3.47
N ALA A 59 5.69 -0.43 3.28
CA ALA A 59 4.75 -1.41 3.83
C ALA A 59 5.03 -2.83 3.29
N LEU A 60 5.43 -2.96 2.02
CA LEU A 60 5.86 -4.24 1.45
C LEU A 60 7.11 -4.76 2.15
N ALA A 61 8.15 -3.93 2.31
CA ALA A 61 9.38 -4.32 2.98
C ALA A 61 9.15 -4.76 4.43
N LEU A 62 8.39 -3.97 5.20
CA LEU A 62 8.07 -4.26 6.60
C LEU A 62 7.21 -5.50 6.81
N ASN A 63 6.49 -5.95 5.80
CA ASN A 63 5.62 -7.13 5.89
C ASN A 63 6.08 -8.29 5.00
N TRP A 64 7.31 -8.20 4.45
CA TRP A 64 7.84 -9.31 3.66
C TRP A 64 7.83 -10.61 4.49
N PRO A 65 7.24 -11.70 3.98
CA PRO A 65 7.11 -12.93 4.75
C PRO A 65 8.48 -13.58 4.99
N ALA A 66 8.66 -14.12 6.20
CA ALA A 66 9.85 -14.91 6.52
C ALA A 66 9.84 -16.27 5.79
N ASP A 67 8.65 -16.79 5.52
CA ASP A 67 8.42 -18.01 4.77
C ASP A 67 7.51 -17.72 3.57
N THR A 68 8.05 -17.92 2.36
CA THR A 68 7.33 -17.76 1.10
C THR A 68 6.61 -19.03 0.65
N SER A 69 6.75 -20.13 1.39
CA SER A 69 6.05 -21.39 1.11
C SER A 69 4.54 -21.31 1.40
N GLU A 70 4.10 -20.34 2.20
CA GLU A 70 2.68 -20.14 2.52
C GLU A 70 1.94 -19.23 1.53
N GLY A 71 2.64 -18.62 0.58
CA GLY A 71 2.00 -17.75 -0.40
C GLY A 71 2.87 -16.57 -0.83
N THR A 72 2.24 -15.55 -1.43
CA THR A 72 2.92 -14.38 -1.99
C THR A 72 2.40 -13.08 -1.40
N LEU A 73 3.33 -12.16 -1.07
CA LEU A 73 3.02 -10.77 -0.77
C LEU A 73 3.22 -9.93 -2.04
N GLU A 74 2.19 -9.23 -2.46
CA GLU A 74 2.21 -8.47 -3.70
C GLU A 74 1.48 -7.12 -3.60
N LEU A 75 1.84 -6.20 -4.48
CA LEU A 75 1.08 -4.98 -4.71
C LEU A 75 -0.25 -5.36 -5.38
N ALA A 76 -1.37 -4.97 -4.76
CA ALA A 76 -2.69 -5.16 -5.36
C ALA A 76 -3.05 -3.98 -6.27
N LYS A 77 -4.23 -4.01 -6.88
CA LYS A 77 -4.65 -2.95 -7.82
C LYS A 77 -5.00 -1.63 -7.12
N ASP A 78 -5.36 -1.68 -5.82
CA ASP A 78 -5.52 -0.50 -4.96
C ASP A 78 -6.45 0.56 -5.58
N MET A 79 -5.93 1.73 -5.90
CA MET A 79 -6.70 2.85 -6.46
C MET A 79 -7.33 2.55 -7.84
N TRP A 80 -6.89 1.49 -8.54
CA TRP A 80 -7.51 1.03 -9.78
C TRP A 80 -8.74 0.15 -9.54
N GLU A 81 -8.80 -0.51 -8.38
CA GLU A 81 -9.87 -1.42 -8.01
C GLU A 81 -10.26 -1.15 -6.55
N PRO A 82 -11.38 -0.43 -6.30
CA PRO A 82 -11.77 0.00 -4.95
C PRO A 82 -11.96 -1.14 -3.93
N ASP A 83 -12.14 -2.36 -4.39
CA ASP A 83 -12.32 -3.54 -3.53
C ASP A 83 -11.01 -4.28 -3.21
N GLU A 84 -9.88 -3.80 -3.71
CA GLU A 84 -8.55 -4.33 -3.44
C GLU A 84 -7.75 -3.39 -2.51
N PRO A 85 -6.83 -3.91 -1.67
CA PRO A 85 -5.97 -3.10 -0.80
C PRO A 85 -4.79 -2.49 -1.56
N ALA A 86 -3.92 -1.79 -0.83
CA ALA A 86 -2.61 -1.39 -1.34
C ALA A 86 -1.69 -2.60 -1.59
N LEU A 87 -1.72 -3.58 -0.68
CA LEU A 87 -1.01 -4.86 -0.79
C LEU A 87 -1.82 -5.96 -0.11
N TRP A 88 -1.58 -7.19 -0.52
CA TRP A 88 -2.04 -8.38 0.18
C TRP A 88 -1.06 -9.53 0.15
N HIS A 89 -1.08 -10.33 1.21
CA HIS A 89 -0.45 -11.63 1.24
C HIS A 89 -1.56 -12.68 1.10
N LYS A 90 -1.50 -13.46 0.05
CA LYS A 90 -2.43 -14.55 -0.22
C LYS A 90 -1.72 -15.89 -0.19
N ASN A 91 -2.39 -16.90 0.33
CA ASN A 91 -1.91 -18.27 0.17
C ASN A 91 -2.24 -18.82 -1.23
N PHE A 92 -1.77 -20.01 -1.53
CA PHE A 92 -2.00 -20.67 -2.84
C PHE A 92 -3.45 -21.10 -3.09
N SER A 93 -4.34 -20.95 -2.11
CA SER A 93 -5.79 -21.16 -2.22
C SER A 93 -6.56 -19.84 -2.31
N ASP A 94 -5.89 -18.72 -2.61
CA ASP A 94 -6.46 -17.35 -2.66
C ASP A 94 -7.04 -16.83 -1.34
N GLU A 95 -6.77 -17.48 -0.22
CA GLU A 95 -7.14 -16.95 1.10
C GLU A 95 -6.24 -15.77 1.45
N ILE A 96 -6.82 -14.67 1.90
CA ILE A 96 -6.09 -13.46 2.28
C ILE A 96 -5.54 -13.63 3.70
N LEU A 97 -4.26 -13.89 3.80
CA LEU A 97 -3.54 -14.01 5.07
C LEU A 97 -3.32 -12.62 5.70
N HIS A 98 -2.96 -11.65 4.88
CA HIS A 98 -2.70 -10.30 5.33
C HIS A 98 -3.22 -9.28 4.30
N TRP A 99 -4.07 -8.37 4.76
CA TRP A 99 -4.58 -7.22 4.02
C TRP A 99 -3.86 -5.96 4.50
N ILE A 100 -3.25 -5.19 3.61
CA ILE A 100 -2.48 -4.00 3.98
C ILE A 100 -3.03 -2.78 3.26
N GLU A 101 -3.50 -1.82 4.05
CA GLU A 101 -4.00 -0.53 3.57
C GLU A 101 -2.96 0.57 3.78
N VAL A 102 -3.00 1.58 2.90
CA VAL A 102 -2.15 2.77 2.98
C VAL A 102 -3.00 4.02 2.84
N GLY A 103 -2.87 4.95 3.78
CA GLY A 103 -3.59 6.22 3.82
C GLY A 103 -4.65 6.28 4.92
N GLN A 104 -5.81 6.89 4.62
CA GLN A 104 -6.89 7.13 5.58
C GLN A 104 -8.23 6.58 5.04
N PRO A 105 -8.41 5.25 4.97
CA PRO A 105 -9.67 4.64 4.57
C PRO A 105 -10.77 4.87 5.62
N ASP A 106 -12.02 4.78 5.23
CA ASP A 106 -13.12 4.87 6.17
C ASP A 106 -13.27 3.60 7.05
N ASP A 107 -14.05 3.71 8.11
CA ASP A 107 -14.31 2.62 9.05
C ASP A 107 -14.97 1.41 8.38
N LYS A 108 -15.85 1.62 7.39
CA LYS A 108 -16.53 0.53 6.69
C LYS A 108 -15.55 -0.30 5.86
N ARG A 109 -14.60 0.36 5.17
CA ARG A 109 -13.55 -0.30 4.41
C ARG A 109 -12.67 -1.16 5.32
N LEU A 110 -12.24 -0.60 6.47
CA LEU A 110 -11.43 -1.34 7.45
C LEU A 110 -12.19 -2.53 8.04
N MET A 111 -13.47 -2.37 8.39
CA MET A 111 -14.30 -3.48 8.88
C MET A 111 -14.48 -4.57 7.81
N LYS A 112 -14.68 -4.17 6.54
CA LYS A 112 -14.74 -5.12 5.41
C LYS A 112 -13.43 -5.90 5.26
N ALA A 113 -12.29 -5.21 5.34
CA ALA A 113 -10.96 -5.83 5.30
C ALA A 113 -10.78 -6.85 6.44
N CYS A 114 -11.15 -6.46 7.68
CA CYS A 114 -11.09 -7.34 8.86
C CYS A 114 -11.94 -8.61 8.72
N GLY A 115 -13.07 -8.52 8.01
CA GLY A 115 -13.91 -9.69 7.73
C GLY A 115 -13.39 -10.59 6.60
N ARG A 116 -12.42 -10.14 5.81
CA ARG A 116 -11.90 -10.86 4.63
C ARG A 116 -10.52 -11.46 4.83
N ALA A 117 -9.74 -10.96 5.78
CA ALA A 117 -8.35 -11.34 5.98
C ALA A 117 -8.10 -11.84 7.41
N ARG A 118 -7.09 -12.69 7.57
CA ARG A 118 -6.65 -13.14 8.92
C ARG A 118 -6.02 -11.99 9.72
N LYS A 119 -5.27 -11.12 9.05
CA LYS A 119 -4.60 -9.95 9.62
C LYS A 119 -4.84 -8.74 8.73
N VAL A 120 -5.02 -7.57 9.34
CA VAL A 120 -5.11 -6.28 8.64
C VAL A 120 -4.09 -5.32 9.22
N SER A 121 -3.30 -4.67 8.36
CA SER A 121 -2.43 -3.57 8.75
C SER A 121 -2.78 -2.31 7.97
N LEU A 122 -2.75 -1.19 8.65
CA LEU A 122 -2.96 0.12 8.05
C LEU A 122 -1.74 1.00 8.30
N TYR A 123 -1.21 1.61 7.25
CA TYR A 123 -0.11 2.58 7.31
C TYR A 123 -0.65 3.98 6.95
N ALA A 124 -0.90 4.79 7.97
CA ALA A 124 -1.31 6.18 7.83
C ALA A 124 -0.09 7.11 7.95
N PHE A 125 0.00 8.15 7.12
CA PHE A 125 1.19 8.99 7.03
C PHE A 125 0.91 10.49 6.93
N GLN A 126 -0.36 10.88 6.67
CA GLN A 126 -0.73 12.28 6.56
C GLN A 126 -0.72 12.98 7.93
N SER A 127 -0.45 14.28 7.95
CA SER A 127 -0.51 15.11 9.15
C SER A 127 -1.89 15.12 9.82
N SER A 128 -2.96 14.85 9.06
CA SER A 128 -4.33 14.73 9.56
C SER A 128 -4.62 13.40 10.26
N THR A 129 -3.68 12.44 10.28
CA THR A 129 -3.89 11.09 10.84
C THR A 129 -4.48 11.09 12.26
N PRO A 130 -4.01 11.91 13.23
CA PRO A 130 -4.58 11.88 14.57
C PRO A 130 -6.07 12.30 14.61
N VAL A 131 -6.43 13.32 13.82
CA VAL A 131 -7.81 13.82 13.74
C VAL A 131 -8.70 12.80 13.02
N TRP A 132 -8.23 12.25 11.91
CA TRP A 132 -8.95 11.20 11.19
C TRP A 132 -9.17 9.96 12.06
N TRP A 133 -8.14 9.49 12.76
CA TRP A 133 -8.22 8.30 13.60
C TRP A 133 -9.21 8.48 14.73
N SER A 134 -9.17 9.61 15.45
CA SER A 134 -10.13 9.91 16.54
C SER A 134 -11.59 9.91 16.08
N GLY A 135 -11.84 10.17 14.79
CA GLY A 135 -13.18 10.12 14.19
C GLY A 135 -13.71 8.71 13.91
N ILE A 136 -12.84 7.70 13.84
CA ILE A 136 -13.23 6.34 13.44
C ILE A 136 -12.89 5.23 14.46
N GLU A 137 -11.93 5.45 15.38
CA GLU A 137 -11.42 4.40 16.29
C GLU A 137 -12.54 3.72 17.10
N THR A 138 -13.52 4.49 17.58
CA THR A 138 -14.64 3.95 18.35
C THR A 138 -15.54 3.02 17.55
N LYS A 139 -15.56 3.13 16.22
CA LYS A 139 -16.32 2.27 15.31
C LYS A 139 -15.60 0.97 14.99
N LEU A 140 -14.30 0.89 15.30
CA LEU A 140 -13.42 -0.23 14.99
C LEU A 140 -13.15 -1.15 16.19
N THR A 141 -13.90 -1.01 17.30
CA THR A 141 -13.72 -1.80 18.52
C THR A 141 -13.85 -3.32 18.32
N ARG A 142 -14.50 -3.76 17.24
CA ARG A 142 -14.63 -5.18 16.87
C ARG A 142 -13.56 -5.66 15.89
N ALA A 143 -12.67 -4.80 15.46
CA ALA A 143 -11.60 -5.13 14.51
C ALA A 143 -10.37 -5.70 15.24
N HIS A 144 -10.52 -6.90 15.83
CA HIS A 144 -9.48 -7.51 16.68
C HIS A 144 -8.20 -7.92 15.92
N ASN A 145 -8.27 -8.03 14.60
CA ASN A 145 -7.17 -8.38 13.72
C ASN A 145 -6.57 -7.16 12.99
N LEU A 146 -6.94 -5.92 13.37
CA LEU A 146 -6.44 -4.68 12.80
C LEU A 146 -5.28 -4.13 13.64
N THR A 147 -4.19 -3.78 12.98
CA THR A 147 -3.08 -2.98 13.54
C THR A 147 -2.94 -1.69 12.73
N VAL A 148 -2.88 -0.56 13.42
CA VAL A 148 -2.73 0.76 12.78
C VAL A 148 -1.36 1.33 13.12
N TRP A 149 -0.63 1.70 12.07
CA TRP A 149 0.68 2.33 12.17
C TRP A 149 0.59 3.77 11.67
N GLN A 150 1.18 4.67 12.40
CA GLN A 150 1.37 6.05 11.95
C GLN A 150 2.83 6.26 11.60
N ILE A 151 3.08 6.64 10.34
CA ILE A 151 4.39 7.10 9.88
C ILE A 151 4.42 8.62 10.07
N PRO A 152 5.39 9.19 10.80
CA PRO A 152 5.53 10.63 10.91
C PRO A 152 5.63 11.29 9.52
N THR A 153 4.92 12.40 9.32
CA THR A 153 4.83 13.07 8.01
C THR A 153 6.20 13.46 7.47
N GLU A 154 7.11 13.89 8.33
CA GLU A 154 8.49 14.22 7.93
C GLU A 154 9.23 13.00 7.37
N GLN A 155 9.00 11.82 7.94
CA GLN A 155 9.62 10.58 7.48
C GLN A 155 9.02 10.09 6.15
N SER A 156 7.69 10.19 5.98
CA SER A 156 7.06 9.82 4.70
C SER A 156 7.44 10.78 3.57
N GLN A 157 7.60 12.07 3.87
CA GLN A 157 8.11 13.05 2.91
C GLN A 157 9.59 12.81 2.56
N ALA A 158 10.43 12.49 3.54
CA ALA A 158 11.81 12.11 3.28
C ALA A 158 11.89 10.85 2.41
N LEU A 159 11.06 9.84 2.69
CA LEU A 159 10.96 8.63 1.87
C LEU A 159 10.56 8.95 0.42
N ALA A 160 9.66 9.91 0.20
CA ALA A 160 9.25 10.34 -1.13
C ALA A 160 10.41 10.93 -1.96
N THR A 161 11.43 11.49 -1.32
CA THR A 161 12.60 12.04 -2.05
C THR A 161 13.45 10.98 -2.75
N LEU A 162 13.34 9.71 -2.33
CA LEU A 162 14.02 8.58 -2.96
C LEU A 162 13.34 8.09 -4.24
N THR A 163 12.23 8.72 -4.65
CA THR A 163 11.46 8.28 -5.81
C THR A 163 12.22 8.48 -7.12
N GLN A 164 12.51 7.38 -7.81
CA GLN A 164 13.09 7.34 -9.14
C GLN A 164 12.36 6.32 -10.01
N ARG A 165 12.46 6.45 -11.34
CA ARG A 165 11.82 5.49 -12.27
C ARG A 165 12.29 4.06 -12.09
N THR A 166 13.57 3.92 -11.72
CA THR A 166 14.17 2.65 -11.33
C THR A 166 14.91 2.90 -10.03
N MET A 167 14.51 2.22 -8.98
CA MET A 167 15.01 2.39 -7.61
C MET A 167 15.80 1.16 -7.19
N GLN A 168 16.93 1.41 -6.52
CA GLN A 168 17.70 0.40 -5.79
C GLN A 168 17.65 0.83 -4.32
N LEU A 169 16.86 0.13 -3.50
CA LEU A 169 16.59 0.56 -2.13
C LEU A 169 17.12 -0.48 -1.14
N GLN A 170 17.83 0.01 -0.13
CA GLN A 170 18.28 -0.81 0.99
C GLN A 170 17.38 -0.55 2.17
N PHE A 171 16.83 -1.62 2.73
CA PHE A 171 16.00 -1.61 3.92
C PHE A 171 16.69 -2.40 5.03
N THR A 172 16.99 -1.74 6.14
CA THR A 172 17.50 -2.39 7.34
C THR A 172 16.53 -2.14 8.48
N VAL A 173 16.11 -3.21 9.16
CA VAL A 173 15.27 -3.12 10.36
C VAL A 173 16.01 -3.72 11.53
N GLN A 174 16.16 -2.94 12.59
CA GLN A 174 16.80 -3.36 13.83
C GLN A 174 16.24 -2.57 15.00
N ASP A 175 16.02 -3.23 16.13
CA ASP A 175 15.52 -2.64 17.38
C ASP A 175 14.26 -1.78 17.18
N GLY A 176 13.32 -2.26 16.33
CA GLY A 176 12.07 -1.58 16.00
C GLY A 176 12.22 -0.33 15.11
N THR A 177 13.39 -0.06 14.59
CA THR A 177 13.67 1.06 13.70
C THR A 177 13.98 0.58 12.28
N ALA A 178 13.39 1.22 11.28
CA ALA A 178 13.68 0.97 9.87
C ALA A 178 14.53 2.10 9.27
N TRP A 179 15.65 1.75 8.66
CA TRP A 179 16.49 2.65 7.86
C TRP A 179 16.35 2.31 6.39
N ILE A 180 16.19 3.34 5.57
CA ILE A 180 15.99 3.21 4.14
C ILE A 180 16.89 4.20 3.42
N ASN A 181 17.63 3.72 2.41
CA ASN A 181 18.45 4.54 1.55
C ASN A 181 18.44 4.01 0.11
N ASP A 182 18.95 4.78 -0.83
CA ASP A 182 19.00 4.45 -2.27
C ASP A 182 20.26 3.68 -2.70
N GLY A 183 21.05 3.24 -1.73
CA GLY A 183 22.22 2.39 -2.01
C GLY A 183 23.42 3.12 -2.62
N GLU A 184 23.41 4.48 -2.66
CA GLU A 184 24.57 5.30 -3.04
C GLU A 184 25.44 5.69 -1.86
#